data_aebff41c9e98eefb9043f56554536d20
#
_entry.id   aebff41c9e98eefb9043f56554536d20
#
_cell.length_a   1.000
_cell.length_b   1.000
_cell.length_c   1.000
_cell.angle_alpha   90.00
_cell.angle_beta   90.00
_cell.angle_gamma   90.00
#
_symmetry.space_group_name_H-M   'P 1'
#
loop_
_entity.id
_entity.type
_entity.pdbx_description
1 polymer ?
#
loop_
_entity_poly.entity_id
_entity_poly.type
_entity_poly.pdbx_seq_one_letter_code
_entity_poly.pdbx_strand_id
1 'polypeptide(L)'
;REMGYNVETNAEYLDSMKSQFAIVQAVLGGIGAVSLLVAAIGIANTMMMSIYERTKEIGVIKVLGCSLKNIKQMFLLEAAFIGLIGGIAGNILSFLMSGVINFLTGHGAAMGIDGNISYIPWWLVLLSMGFAMLVGVAAGYFPALRAMNLSPLAAIRNE
;
A
#
# COMPACT_ATOMS: atom_id res chain seq x y z
N ARG A 1 10.98 33.46 40.93
CA ARG A 1 11.58 32.10 41.09
C ARG A 1 10.58 30.97 40.84
N GLU A 2 9.27 31.18 40.96
CA GLU A 2 8.27 30.12 40.69
C GLU A 2 7.96 29.88 39.24
N MET A 3 8.20 30.83 38.35
CA MET A 3 7.95 30.64 36.89
C MET A 3 8.97 29.71 36.20
N GLY A 4 10.18 29.54 36.75
CA GLY A 4 11.18 28.66 36.18
C GLY A 4 10.85 27.17 36.33
N TYR A 5 10.34 26.76 37.47
CA TYR A 5 10.00 25.37 37.76
C TYR A 5 8.82 24.86 36.89
N ASN A 6 7.83 25.69 36.63
CA ASN A 6 6.69 25.31 35.78
C ASN A 6 7.08 25.13 34.29
N VAL A 7 8.06 25.87 33.79
CA VAL A 7 8.52 25.78 32.41
C VAL A 7 9.35 24.52 32.19
N GLU A 8 10.25 24.19 33.13
CA GLU A 8 11.04 22.95 33.06
C GLU A 8 10.16 21.69 33.17
N THR A 9 9.20 21.68 34.10
CA THR A 9 8.24 20.59 34.27
C THR A 9 7.39 20.41 32.99
N ASN A 10 6.92 21.50 32.39
CA ASN A 10 6.16 21.42 31.13
C ASN A 10 7.00 20.92 29.97
N ALA A 11 8.29 21.27 29.89
CA ALA A 11 9.20 20.78 28.86
C ALA A 11 9.45 19.28 29.02
N GLU A 12 9.66 18.78 30.23
CA GLU A 12 9.82 17.35 30.51
C GLU A 12 8.53 16.56 30.21
N TYR A 13 7.36 17.10 30.52
CA TYR A 13 6.08 16.49 30.14
C TYR A 13 5.92 16.40 28.63
N LEU A 14 6.24 17.45 27.89
CA LEU A 14 6.16 17.46 26.43
C LEU A 14 7.14 16.46 25.80
N ASP A 15 8.35 16.33 26.33
CA ASP A 15 9.34 15.39 25.83
C ASP A 15 8.96 13.92 26.14
N SER A 16 8.41 13.66 27.32
CA SER A 16 7.88 12.32 27.63
C SER A 16 6.67 11.96 26.78
N MET A 17 5.77 12.90 26.51
CA MET A 17 4.65 12.68 25.57
C MET A 17 5.15 12.42 24.15
N LYS A 18 6.11 13.20 23.64
CA LYS A 18 6.71 12.97 22.31
C LYS A 18 7.36 11.60 22.20
N SER A 19 8.08 11.15 23.23
CA SER A 19 8.71 9.83 23.23
C SER A 19 7.69 8.70 23.22
N GLN A 20 6.58 8.82 23.96
CA GLN A 20 5.48 7.86 23.92
C GLN A 20 4.82 7.81 22.54
N PHE A 21 4.53 8.97 21.95
CA PHE A 21 3.99 9.03 20.58
C PHE A 21 4.96 8.43 19.55
N ALA A 22 6.26 8.66 19.68
CA ALA A 22 7.27 8.08 18.79
C ALA A 22 7.29 6.53 18.88
N ILE A 23 7.16 5.96 20.08
CA ILE A 23 7.06 4.51 20.27
C ILE A 23 5.79 3.96 19.60
N VAL A 24 4.64 4.59 19.82
CA VAL A 24 3.38 4.18 19.20
C VAL A 24 3.48 4.25 17.67
N GLN A 25 4.03 5.33 17.12
CA GLN A 25 4.26 5.48 15.70
C GLN A 25 5.20 4.41 15.14
N ALA A 26 6.28 4.07 15.84
CA ALA A 26 7.22 3.02 15.43
C ALA A 26 6.56 1.65 15.41
N VAL A 27 5.76 1.31 16.42
CA VAL A 27 4.99 0.05 16.48
C VAL A 27 3.98 -0.03 15.35
N LEU A 28 3.17 1.01 15.14
CA LEU A 28 2.18 1.07 14.06
C LEU A 28 2.84 1.02 12.69
N GLY A 29 3.97 1.72 12.53
CA GLY A 29 4.77 1.68 11.31
C GLY A 29 5.33 0.28 11.03
N GLY A 30 5.81 -0.42 12.06
CA GLY A 30 6.28 -1.79 11.97
C GLY A 30 5.18 -2.77 11.53
N ILE A 31 3.99 -2.68 12.14
CA ILE A 31 2.82 -3.49 11.76
C ILE A 31 2.42 -3.18 10.31
N GLY A 32 2.40 -1.90 9.93
CA GLY A 32 2.12 -1.47 8.56
C GLY A 32 3.12 -2.03 7.54
N ALA A 33 4.42 -2.01 7.87
CA ALA A 33 5.47 -2.55 7.02
C ALA A 33 5.33 -4.06 6.79
N VAL A 34 5.05 -4.83 7.85
CA VAL A 34 4.80 -6.28 7.74
C VAL A 34 3.54 -6.55 6.90
N SER A 35 2.46 -5.82 7.13
CA SER A 35 1.22 -5.94 6.35
C SER A 35 1.46 -5.65 4.86
N LEU A 36 2.29 -4.65 4.56
CA LEU A 36 2.67 -4.29 3.20
C LEU A 36 3.49 -5.40 2.52
N LEU A 37 4.42 -6.04 3.24
CA LEU A 37 5.18 -7.18 2.73
C LEU A 37 4.26 -8.36 2.39
N VAL A 38 3.31 -8.68 3.26
CA VAL A 38 2.32 -9.75 3.01
C VAL A 38 1.48 -9.43 1.77
N ALA A 39 1.02 -8.18 1.65
CA ALA A 39 0.27 -7.73 0.47
C ALA A 39 1.10 -7.83 -0.81
N ALA A 40 2.38 -7.44 -0.79
CA ALA A 40 3.28 -7.55 -1.92
C ALA A 40 3.49 -9.01 -2.37
N ILE A 41 3.63 -9.94 -1.42
CA ILE A 41 3.72 -11.38 -1.71
C ILE A 41 2.40 -11.87 -2.34
N GLY A 42 1.25 -11.42 -1.83
CA GLY A 42 -0.06 -11.75 -2.40
C GLY A 42 -0.20 -11.30 -3.85
N ILE A 43 0.20 -10.07 -4.17
CA ILE A 43 0.21 -9.54 -5.55
C ILE A 43 1.14 -10.39 -6.43
N ALA A 44 2.36 -10.69 -5.97
CA ALA A 44 3.32 -11.49 -6.71
C ALA A 44 2.76 -12.90 -7.01
N ASN A 45 2.12 -13.54 -6.06
CA ASN A 45 1.51 -14.86 -6.23
C ASN A 45 0.35 -14.83 -7.25
N THR A 46 -0.53 -13.84 -7.13
CA THR A 46 -1.65 -13.66 -8.08
C THR A 46 -1.15 -13.42 -9.50
N MET A 47 -0.15 -12.57 -9.66
CA MET A 47 0.49 -12.30 -10.95
C MET A 47 1.16 -13.56 -11.54
N MET A 48 1.85 -14.35 -10.69
CA MET A 48 2.44 -15.61 -11.14
C MET A 48 1.39 -16.58 -11.66
N MET A 49 0.26 -16.71 -10.96
CA MET A 49 -0.84 -17.57 -11.39
C MET A 49 -1.42 -17.10 -12.74
N SER A 50 -1.69 -15.80 -12.88
CA SER A 50 -2.17 -15.19 -14.14
C SER A 50 -1.21 -15.47 -15.31
N ILE A 51 0.10 -15.39 -15.09
CA ILE A 51 1.11 -15.69 -16.11
C ILE A 51 1.05 -17.17 -16.52
N TYR A 52 0.91 -18.08 -15.57
CA TYR A 52 0.81 -19.52 -15.87
C TYR A 52 -0.44 -19.86 -16.67
N GLU A 53 -1.59 -19.28 -16.31
CA GLU A 53 -2.86 -19.47 -17.03
C GLU A 53 -2.79 -18.95 -18.47
N ARG A 54 -2.05 -17.86 -18.73
CA ARG A 54 -1.92 -17.22 -20.04
C ARG A 54 -0.62 -17.57 -20.78
N THR A 55 0.09 -18.63 -20.36
CA THR A 55 1.39 -18.99 -20.92
C THR A 55 1.34 -19.22 -22.44
N LYS A 56 0.27 -19.86 -22.95
CA LYS A 56 0.08 -20.09 -24.40
C LYS A 56 -0.08 -18.75 -25.17
N GLU A 57 -0.88 -17.83 -24.64
CA GLU A 57 -1.10 -16.50 -25.26
C GLU A 57 0.20 -15.70 -25.31
N ILE A 58 0.97 -15.71 -24.21
CA ILE A 58 2.30 -15.07 -24.14
C ILE A 58 3.25 -15.67 -25.19
N GLY A 59 3.22 -17.00 -25.35
CA GLY A 59 4.00 -17.70 -26.36
C GLY A 59 3.65 -17.24 -27.78
N VAL A 60 2.37 -17.18 -28.12
CA VAL A 60 1.87 -16.73 -29.43
C VAL A 60 2.28 -15.27 -29.71
N ILE A 61 2.09 -14.36 -28.75
CA ILE A 61 2.47 -12.95 -28.88
C ILE A 61 3.97 -12.80 -29.16
N LYS A 62 4.80 -13.64 -28.54
CA LYS A 62 6.26 -13.67 -28.81
C LYS A 62 6.58 -14.14 -30.21
N VAL A 63 5.94 -15.21 -30.70
CA VAL A 63 6.13 -15.73 -32.07
C VAL A 63 5.72 -14.70 -33.11
N LEU A 64 4.69 -13.88 -32.83
CA LEU A 64 4.25 -12.77 -33.67
C LEU A 64 5.22 -11.57 -33.66
N GLY A 65 6.34 -11.66 -32.93
CA GLY A 65 7.40 -10.64 -32.91
C GLY A 65 7.22 -9.51 -31.92
N CYS A 66 6.33 -9.67 -30.92
CA CYS A 66 6.19 -8.68 -29.86
C CYS A 66 7.49 -8.57 -29.04
N SER A 67 7.92 -7.35 -28.77
CA SER A 67 9.13 -7.10 -28.00
C SER A 67 8.95 -7.56 -26.54
N LEU A 68 9.99 -8.18 -25.99
CA LEU A 68 10.01 -8.64 -24.59
C LEU A 68 9.74 -7.49 -23.60
N LYS A 69 10.15 -6.27 -23.96
CA LYS A 69 9.91 -5.06 -23.17
C LYS A 69 8.42 -4.73 -23.08
N ASN A 70 7.68 -4.89 -24.17
CA ASN A 70 6.24 -4.62 -24.20
C ASN A 70 5.48 -5.63 -23.32
N ILE A 71 5.87 -6.91 -23.36
CA ILE A 71 5.30 -7.95 -22.50
C ILE A 71 5.53 -7.61 -21.02
N LYS A 72 6.75 -7.23 -20.66
CA LYS A 72 7.05 -6.78 -19.28
C LYS A 72 6.20 -5.59 -18.87
N GLN A 73 6.07 -4.57 -19.72
CA GLN A 73 5.29 -3.37 -19.44
C GLN A 73 3.81 -3.70 -19.23
N MET A 74 3.25 -4.62 -20.02
CA MET A 74 1.86 -5.06 -19.85
C MET A 74 1.61 -5.64 -18.46
N PHE A 75 2.47 -6.53 -17.98
CA PHE A 75 2.34 -7.11 -16.64
C PHE A 75 2.62 -6.10 -15.53
N LEU A 76 3.53 -5.15 -15.72
CA LEU A 76 3.76 -4.08 -14.75
C LEU A 76 2.56 -3.14 -14.64
N LEU A 77 1.89 -2.85 -15.75
CA LEU A 77 0.64 -2.08 -15.73
C LEU A 77 -0.47 -2.84 -15.00
N GLU A 78 -0.62 -4.14 -15.25
CA GLU A 78 -1.58 -4.97 -14.54
C GLU A 78 -1.34 -4.94 -13.02
N ALA A 79 -0.08 -5.10 -12.59
CA ALA A 79 0.31 -4.98 -11.17
C ALA A 79 0.04 -3.58 -10.59
N ALA A 80 0.27 -2.52 -11.37
CA ALA A 80 -0.03 -1.14 -10.98
C ALA A 80 -1.54 -0.94 -10.74
N PHE A 81 -2.38 -1.50 -11.63
CA PHE A 81 -3.84 -1.45 -11.47
C PHE A 81 -4.32 -2.22 -10.25
N ILE A 82 -3.75 -3.39 -9.95
CA ILE A 82 -4.06 -4.15 -8.74
C ILE A 82 -3.74 -3.30 -7.49
N GLY A 83 -2.56 -2.68 -7.46
CA GLY A 83 -2.17 -1.77 -6.38
C GLY A 83 -3.10 -0.55 -6.26
N LEU A 84 -3.48 0.05 -7.39
CA LEU A 84 -4.39 1.19 -7.42
C LEU A 84 -5.78 0.85 -6.88
N ILE A 85 -6.36 -0.27 -7.32
CA ILE A 85 -7.67 -0.73 -6.84
C ILE A 85 -7.61 -1.04 -5.33
N GLY A 86 -6.54 -1.70 -4.87
CA GLY A 86 -6.29 -1.91 -3.44
C GLY A 86 -6.17 -0.60 -2.67
N GLY A 87 -5.48 0.40 -3.22
CA GLY A 87 -5.37 1.74 -2.64
C GLY A 87 -6.70 2.46 -2.54
N ILE A 88 -7.56 2.37 -3.56
CA ILE A 88 -8.92 2.93 -3.55
C ILE A 88 -9.76 2.24 -2.45
N ALA A 89 -9.76 0.90 -2.42
CA ALA A 89 -10.49 0.14 -1.42
C ALA A 89 -10.02 0.47 0.01
N GLY A 90 -8.69 0.57 0.22
CA GLY A 90 -8.11 0.98 1.49
C GLY A 90 -8.52 2.39 1.93
N ASN A 91 -8.55 3.35 1.00
CA ASN A 91 -9.02 4.71 1.29
C ASN A 91 -10.52 4.72 1.66
N ILE A 92 -11.37 3.98 0.94
CA ILE A 92 -12.79 3.86 1.26
C ILE A 92 -12.97 3.32 2.68
N LEU A 93 -12.26 2.24 3.04
CA LEU A 93 -12.30 1.67 4.38
C LEU A 93 -11.81 2.68 5.44
N SER A 94 -10.75 3.43 5.16
CA SER A 94 -10.23 4.48 6.05
C SER A 94 -11.25 5.58 6.30
N PHE A 95 -11.97 6.04 5.27
CA PHE A 95 -13.05 7.02 5.42
C PHE A 95 -14.23 6.48 6.23
N LEU A 96 -14.62 5.22 6.00
CA LEU A 96 -15.67 4.57 6.78
C LEU A 96 -15.28 4.47 8.25
N MET A 97 -14.06 4.02 8.56
CA MET A 97 -13.56 3.94 9.93
C MET A 97 -13.45 5.32 10.59
N SER A 98 -12.96 6.33 9.88
CA SER A 98 -12.93 7.71 10.35
C SER A 98 -14.33 8.24 10.70
N GLY A 99 -15.32 7.95 9.83
CA GLY A 99 -16.72 8.29 10.07
C GLY A 99 -17.29 7.61 11.33
N VAL A 100 -17.02 6.32 11.51
CA VAL A 100 -17.45 5.56 12.71
C VAL A 100 -16.81 6.15 13.98
N ILE A 101 -15.50 6.44 13.94
CA ILE A 101 -14.80 7.05 15.08
C ILE A 101 -15.44 8.39 15.45
N ASN A 102 -15.65 9.28 14.49
CA ASN A 102 -16.24 10.59 14.72
C ASN A 102 -17.69 10.48 15.22
N PHE A 103 -18.46 9.51 14.74
CA PHE A 103 -19.83 9.26 15.20
C PHE A 103 -19.84 8.77 16.65
N LEU A 104 -19.02 7.78 17.00
CA LEU A 104 -18.96 7.21 18.36
C LEU A 104 -18.45 8.20 19.39
N THR A 105 -17.55 9.10 19.01
CA THR A 105 -16.99 10.13 19.91
C THR A 105 -17.85 11.39 19.97
N GLY A 106 -19.01 11.41 19.29
CA GLY A 106 -19.89 12.57 19.23
C GLY A 106 -19.19 13.82 18.68
N HIS A 107 -18.39 13.66 17.62
CA HIS A 107 -17.58 14.72 17.02
C HIS A 107 -16.61 15.38 18.02
N GLY A 108 -16.01 14.56 18.90
CA GLY A 108 -15.05 15.03 19.90
C GLY A 108 -15.65 15.55 21.20
N ALA A 109 -16.96 15.70 21.29
CA ALA A 109 -17.63 16.20 22.47
C ALA A 109 -17.35 15.36 23.74
N ALA A 110 -17.19 14.04 23.59
CA ALA A 110 -16.82 13.13 24.66
C ALA A 110 -15.44 13.41 25.27
N MET A 111 -14.54 14.07 24.50
CA MET A 111 -13.17 14.42 24.90
C MET A 111 -12.99 15.94 25.12
N GLY A 112 -14.08 16.72 25.09
CA GLY A 112 -14.02 18.17 25.24
C GLY A 112 -13.34 18.91 24.08
N ILE A 113 -13.30 18.29 22.89
CA ILE A 113 -12.72 18.86 21.67
C ILE A 113 -13.86 19.25 20.75
N ASP A 114 -13.92 20.52 20.36
CA ASP A 114 -14.86 20.99 19.34
C ASP A 114 -14.36 20.61 17.95
N GLY A 115 -14.97 19.58 17.32
CA GLY A 115 -14.66 19.17 15.96
C GLY A 115 -14.43 17.66 15.79
N ASN A 116 -14.06 17.26 14.57
CA ASN A 116 -13.77 15.89 14.23
C ASN A 116 -12.41 15.47 14.80
N ILE A 117 -12.37 14.34 15.51
CA ILE A 117 -11.13 13.76 16.04
C ILE A 117 -10.29 13.15 14.89
N SER A 118 -10.97 12.52 13.94
CA SER A 118 -10.32 11.90 12.77
C SER A 118 -10.61 12.73 11.53
N TYR A 119 -9.55 13.27 10.91
CA TYR A 119 -9.60 14.02 9.65
C TYR A 119 -8.57 13.49 8.68
N ILE A 120 -9.03 13.11 7.49
CA ILE A 120 -8.17 12.61 6.41
C ILE A 120 -8.05 13.71 5.34
N PRO A 121 -6.88 14.36 5.19
CA PRO A 121 -6.68 15.38 4.18
C PRO A 121 -6.61 14.76 2.77
N TRP A 122 -7.11 15.47 1.77
CA TRP A 122 -7.19 15.00 0.38
C TRP A 122 -5.82 14.66 -0.26
N TRP A 123 -4.77 15.39 0.11
CA TRP A 123 -3.42 15.13 -0.38
C TRP A 123 -2.86 13.77 0.12
N LEU A 124 -3.25 13.35 1.33
CA LEU A 124 -2.87 12.05 1.89
C LEU A 124 -3.53 10.90 1.12
N VAL A 125 -4.78 11.09 0.67
CA VAL A 125 -5.50 10.13 -0.18
C VAL A 125 -4.75 9.94 -1.50
N LEU A 126 -4.35 11.02 -2.16
CA LEU A 126 -3.59 10.93 -3.42
C LEU A 126 -2.22 10.27 -3.21
N LEU A 127 -1.54 10.62 -2.13
CA LEU A 127 -0.23 10.05 -1.79
C LEU A 127 -0.35 8.55 -1.49
N SER A 128 -1.36 8.12 -0.73
CA SER A 128 -1.60 6.70 -0.42
C SER A 128 -1.92 5.88 -1.67
N MET A 129 -2.71 6.44 -2.62
CA MET A 129 -3.00 5.79 -3.89
C MET A 129 -1.74 5.62 -4.75
N GLY A 130 -0.93 6.69 -4.86
CA GLY A 130 0.35 6.63 -5.57
C GLY A 130 1.31 5.62 -4.95
N PHE A 131 1.37 5.58 -3.63
CA PHE A 131 2.19 4.62 -2.89
C PHE A 131 1.70 3.17 -3.09
N ALA A 132 0.39 2.91 -3.02
CA ALA A 132 -0.19 1.60 -3.28
C ALA A 132 0.11 1.11 -4.71
N MET A 133 0.02 2.00 -5.69
CA MET A 133 0.40 1.71 -7.08
C MET A 133 1.89 1.35 -7.20
N LEU A 134 2.78 2.08 -6.55
CA LEU A 134 4.22 1.79 -6.52
C LEU A 134 4.52 0.42 -5.90
N VAL A 135 3.85 0.08 -4.80
CA VAL A 135 3.96 -1.24 -4.17
C VAL A 135 3.50 -2.34 -5.11
N GLY A 136 2.39 -2.13 -5.82
CA GLY A 136 1.90 -3.06 -6.84
C GLY A 136 2.95 -3.31 -7.93
N VAL A 137 3.53 -2.24 -8.49
CA VAL A 137 4.60 -2.33 -9.49
C VAL A 137 5.84 -3.05 -8.95
N ALA A 138 6.26 -2.74 -7.73
CA ALA A 138 7.41 -3.38 -7.10
C ALA A 138 7.18 -4.88 -6.89
N ALA A 139 5.99 -5.27 -6.40
CA ALA A 139 5.60 -6.65 -6.20
C ALA A 139 5.48 -7.44 -7.52
N GLY A 140 4.94 -6.79 -8.58
CA GLY A 140 4.78 -7.38 -9.91
C GLY A 140 6.07 -7.46 -10.74
N TYR A 141 7.16 -6.84 -10.29
CA TYR A 141 8.39 -6.77 -11.09
C TYR A 141 9.02 -8.15 -11.36
N PHE A 142 9.15 -9.00 -10.33
CA PHE A 142 9.70 -10.35 -10.49
C PHE A 142 8.82 -11.26 -11.35
N PRO A 143 7.50 -11.34 -11.14
CA PRO A 143 6.59 -12.06 -12.04
C PRO A 143 6.70 -11.59 -13.50
N ALA A 144 6.72 -10.27 -13.73
CA ALA A 144 6.83 -9.70 -15.07
C ALA A 144 8.14 -10.10 -15.78
N LEU A 145 9.25 -10.19 -15.04
CA LEU A 145 10.51 -10.72 -15.59
C LEU A 145 10.41 -12.20 -15.97
N ARG A 146 9.70 -13.01 -15.18
CA ARG A 146 9.49 -14.42 -15.51
C ARG A 146 8.65 -14.58 -16.77
N ALA A 147 7.58 -13.81 -16.93
CA ALA A 147 6.77 -13.79 -18.15
C ALA A 147 7.60 -13.46 -19.40
N MET A 148 8.51 -12.50 -19.27
CA MET A 148 9.44 -12.13 -20.35
C MET A 148 10.37 -13.27 -20.74
N ASN A 149 10.80 -14.11 -19.79
CA ASN A 149 11.77 -15.18 -20.01
C ASN A 149 11.16 -16.56 -20.38
N LEU A 150 9.82 -16.67 -20.45
CA LEU A 150 9.16 -17.90 -20.89
C LEU A 150 9.58 -18.23 -22.34
N SER A 151 10.03 -19.48 -22.57
CA SER A 151 10.40 -19.93 -23.92
C SER A 151 9.14 -20.19 -24.74
N PRO A 152 9.03 -19.64 -25.99
CA PRO A 152 7.88 -19.85 -26.85
C PRO A 152 7.63 -21.34 -27.16
N LEU A 153 8.70 -22.10 -27.34
CA LEU A 153 8.63 -23.53 -27.65
C LEU A 153 8.09 -24.36 -26.46
N ALA A 154 8.48 -24.01 -25.23
CA ALA A 154 7.96 -24.67 -24.02
C ALA A 154 6.48 -24.33 -23.77
N ALA A 155 6.06 -23.11 -24.11
CA ALA A 155 4.67 -22.67 -23.98
C ALA A 155 3.69 -23.39 -24.91
N ILE A 156 4.15 -23.80 -26.09
CA ILE A 156 3.33 -24.49 -27.12
C ILE A 156 3.36 -26.02 -26.94
N ARG A 157 4.44 -26.59 -26.36
CA ARG A 157 4.68 -28.03 -26.24
C ARG A 157 4.11 -28.69 -24.97
N ASN A 158 3.66 -27.92 -24.01
CA ASN A 158 2.98 -28.46 -22.82
C ASN A 158 1.52 -28.78 -23.15
N GLU A 159 1.30 -29.94 -23.74
CA GLU A 159 0.11 -30.75 -23.61
C GLU A 159 0.31 -31.78 -22.50
#